data_fc6a15b5441a8d41d9ec78a60a72d810
#
_entry.id   fc6a15b5441a8d41d9ec78a60a72d810
#
_cell.length_a   1.000
_cell.length_b   1.000
_cell.length_c   1.000
_cell.angle_alpha   90.00
_cell.angle_beta   90.00
_cell.angle_gamma   90.00
#
_symmetry.space_group_name_H-M   'P 1'
#
loop_
_entity.id
_entity.type
_entity.pdbx_description
1 polymer ?
#
loop_
_entity_poly.entity_id
_entity_poly.type
_entity_poly.pdbx_seq_one_letter_code
_entity_poly.pdbx_strand_id
1 'polypeptide(L)'
;MDMDDRFANAAYIPDGMSYPEKWARQAAAFRATAKAELDVRYGPSARQVMDVFHPEGTPKGTVVFVHGGYWVAFDKSFWSHLAAGPLAHGWSVTMPSYDLCPDVHISEITQQIEEAMRGLQGPLRLTGHSAGGHLVARLAGMPHVARVVPISPVADLTPLLQTQMNADLR
;
A
#
# COMPACT_ATOMS: atom_id res chain seq x y z
N MET A 1 -18.06 -24.45 -5.82
CA MET A 1 -17.06 -23.63 -6.55
C MET A 1 -15.96 -23.34 -5.57
N ASP A 2 -14.74 -23.68 -5.90
CA ASP A 2 -13.57 -23.51 -5.04
C ASP A 2 -13.33 -22.02 -4.78
N MET A 3 -13.25 -21.64 -3.51
CA MET A 3 -13.02 -20.24 -3.13
C MET A 3 -11.58 -19.80 -3.39
N ASP A 4 -10.61 -20.69 -3.26
CA ASP A 4 -9.22 -20.37 -3.59
C ASP A 4 -9.07 -19.99 -5.07
N ASP A 5 -9.75 -20.72 -5.96
CA ASP A 5 -9.78 -20.41 -7.39
C ASP A 5 -10.36 -19.01 -7.67
N ARG A 6 -11.43 -18.60 -6.95
CA ARG A 6 -12.06 -17.27 -7.13
C ARG A 6 -11.15 -16.10 -6.71
N PHE A 7 -10.17 -16.35 -5.86
CA PHE A 7 -9.19 -15.35 -5.43
C PHE A 7 -7.83 -15.50 -6.13
N ALA A 8 -7.67 -16.45 -7.05
CA ALA A 8 -6.46 -16.67 -7.83
C ALA A 8 -6.32 -15.65 -8.99
N ASN A 9 -6.34 -14.35 -8.68
CA ASN A 9 -6.44 -13.26 -9.66
C ASN A 9 -5.46 -13.39 -10.83
N ALA A 10 -4.20 -13.75 -10.57
CA ALA A 10 -3.16 -13.83 -11.60
C ALA A 10 -3.45 -14.90 -12.65
N ALA A 11 -4.19 -15.96 -12.29
CA ALA A 11 -4.55 -17.04 -13.23
C ALA A 11 -5.54 -16.58 -14.31
N TYR A 12 -6.31 -15.54 -14.05
CA TYR A 12 -7.37 -15.00 -14.91
C TYR A 12 -6.96 -13.74 -15.68
N ILE A 13 -5.72 -13.27 -15.49
CA ILE A 13 -5.17 -12.09 -16.17
C ILE A 13 -4.13 -12.56 -17.19
N PRO A 14 -4.21 -12.16 -18.48
CA PRO A 14 -3.18 -12.47 -19.45
C PRO A 14 -1.80 -12.05 -18.92
N ASP A 15 -0.85 -12.98 -18.93
CA ASP A 15 0.51 -12.78 -18.37
C ASP A 15 0.53 -12.34 -16.89
N GLY A 16 -0.50 -12.66 -16.12
CA GLY A 16 -0.70 -12.17 -14.74
C GLY A 16 0.50 -12.36 -13.83
N MET A 17 1.22 -13.48 -13.95
CA MET A 17 2.42 -13.79 -13.18
C MET A 17 3.63 -12.90 -13.53
N SER A 18 3.62 -12.20 -14.65
CA SER A 18 4.72 -11.31 -15.07
C SER A 18 4.61 -9.89 -14.49
N TYR A 19 3.45 -9.50 -13.98
CA TYR A 19 3.22 -8.13 -13.49
C TYR A 19 4.10 -7.72 -12.32
N PRO A 20 4.33 -8.55 -11.29
CA PRO A 20 5.21 -8.16 -10.17
C PRO A 20 6.60 -7.73 -10.62
N GLU A 21 7.20 -8.48 -11.55
CA GLU A 21 8.50 -8.11 -12.10
C GLU A 21 8.45 -6.81 -12.91
N LYS A 22 7.38 -6.61 -13.70
CA LYS A 22 7.19 -5.35 -14.45
C LYS A 22 7.07 -4.16 -13.50
N TRP A 23 6.29 -4.29 -12.44
CA TRP A 23 6.13 -3.23 -11.42
C TRP A 23 7.45 -2.93 -10.71
N ALA A 24 8.18 -3.96 -10.30
CA ALA A 24 9.47 -3.79 -9.64
C ALA A 24 10.47 -3.02 -10.52
N ARG A 25 10.55 -3.36 -11.83
CA ARG A 25 11.41 -2.64 -12.77
C ARG A 25 10.99 -1.19 -12.96
N GLN A 26 9.69 -0.92 -13.15
CA GLN A 26 9.18 0.44 -13.29
C GLN A 26 9.41 1.28 -12.03
N ALA A 27 9.17 0.68 -10.86
CA ALA A 27 9.39 1.31 -9.58
C ALA A 27 10.88 1.63 -9.34
N ALA A 28 11.79 0.70 -9.67
CA ALA A 28 13.24 0.93 -9.55
C ALA A 28 13.71 2.04 -10.48
N ALA A 29 13.26 2.05 -11.75
CA ALA A 29 13.58 3.10 -12.70
C ALA A 29 13.08 4.47 -12.22
N PHE A 30 11.88 4.53 -11.64
CA PHE A 30 11.33 5.76 -11.08
C PHE A 30 12.15 6.26 -9.88
N ARG A 31 12.46 5.38 -8.91
CA ARG A 31 13.29 5.76 -7.74
C ARG A 31 14.66 6.29 -8.11
N ALA A 32 15.25 5.81 -9.19
CA ALA A 32 16.57 6.25 -9.63
C ALA A 32 16.64 7.73 -10.03
N THR A 33 15.50 8.35 -10.35
CA THR A 33 15.42 9.75 -10.81
C THR A 33 14.55 10.65 -9.96
N ALA A 34 13.72 10.08 -9.10
CA ALA A 34 12.79 10.83 -8.26
C ALA A 34 13.52 11.51 -7.09
N LYS A 35 13.04 12.69 -6.71
CA LYS A 35 13.44 13.33 -5.47
C LYS A 35 12.76 12.62 -4.31
N ALA A 36 13.49 11.79 -3.58
CA ALA A 36 12.92 10.91 -2.56
C ALA A 36 13.86 10.70 -1.38
N GLU A 37 13.24 10.43 -0.23
CA GLU A 37 13.86 9.81 0.93
C GLU A 37 13.38 8.37 0.99
N LEU A 38 14.30 7.42 0.89
CA LEU A 38 13.98 5.99 0.87
C LEU A 38 14.23 5.37 2.23
N ASP A 39 13.45 4.33 2.55
CA ASP A 39 13.59 3.54 3.78
C ASP A 39 13.53 4.37 5.07
N VAL A 40 12.75 5.45 5.08
CA VAL A 40 12.48 6.25 6.27
C VAL A 40 11.76 5.38 7.30
N ARG A 41 12.40 5.15 8.44
CA ARG A 41 11.85 4.31 9.50
C ARG A 41 10.69 5.02 10.23
N TYR A 42 9.57 4.33 10.38
CA TYR A 42 8.42 4.83 11.14
C TYR A 42 8.03 3.94 12.34
N GLY A 43 8.67 2.78 12.49
CA GLY A 43 8.41 1.86 13.60
C GLY A 43 9.58 0.90 13.86
N PRO A 44 9.44 -0.02 14.83
CA PRO A 44 10.56 -0.85 15.32
C PRO A 44 10.92 -2.02 14.40
N SER A 45 9.98 -2.58 13.64
CA SER A 45 10.27 -3.76 12.80
C SER A 45 11.08 -3.39 11.56
N ALA A 46 11.73 -4.37 10.95
CA ALA A 46 12.51 -4.17 9.73
C ALA A 46 11.63 -3.70 8.55
N ARG A 47 10.35 -4.08 8.54
CA ARG A 47 9.40 -3.70 7.49
C ARG A 47 8.69 -2.38 7.73
N GLN A 48 8.76 -1.82 8.93
CA GLN A 48 8.18 -0.51 9.24
C GLN A 48 9.07 0.62 8.72
N VAL A 49 9.23 0.65 7.41
CA VAL A 49 9.93 1.67 6.63
C VAL A 49 9.03 2.19 5.53
N MET A 50 9.22 3.45 5.13
CA MET A 50 8.45 4.08 4.06
C MET A 50 9.36 4.85 3.11
N ASP A 51 8.93 4.98 1.84
CA ASP A 51 9.55 5.92 0.91
C ASP A 51 8.72 7.19 0.86
N VAL A 52 9.39 8.33 0.88
CA VAL A 52 8.77 9.66 0.78
C VAL A 52 9.27 10.35 -0.48
N PHE A 53 8.35 10.68 -1.39
CA PHE A 53 8.63 11.35 -2.65
C PHE A 53 8.16 12.80 -2.58
N HIS A 54 8.99 13.72 -3.06
CA HIS A 54 8.75 15.15 -2.99
C HIS A 54 8.44 15.74 -4.36
N PRO A 55 7.37 16.56 -4.50
CA PRO A 55 7.12 17.32 -5.73
C PRO A 55 8.10 18.47 -5.87
N GLU A 56 8.10 19.12 -7.02
CA GLU A 56 8.72 20.41 -7.15
C GLU A 56 7.94 21.49 -6.34
N GLY A 57 8.67 22.29 -5.58
CA GLY A 57 8.09 23.35 -4.75
C GLY A 57 7.41 22.85 -3.46
N THR A 58 6.56 23.71 -2.89
CA THR A 58 5.86 23.42 -1.63
C THR A 58 4.70 22.44 -1.84
N PRO A 59 4.66 21.32 -1.12
CA PRO A 59 3.57 20.34 -1.26
C PRO A 59 2.21 20.89 -0.85
N LYS A 60 1.16 20.51 -1.58
CA LYS A 60 -0.25 20.81 -1.22
C LYS A 60 -0.77 19.96 -0.05
N GLY A 61 -0.06 18.91 0.31
CA GLY A 61 -0.38 17.89 1.31
C GLY A 61 0.27 16.58 0.92
N THR A 62 -0.16 15.48 1.55
CA THR A 62 0.44 14.16 1.35
C THR A 62 -0.57 13.13 0.84
N VAL A 63 -0.21 12.42 -0.21
CA VAL A 63 -0.88 11.18 -0.65
C VAL A 63 -0.15 10.00 -0.01
N VAL A 64 -0.88 9.17 0.71
CA VAL A 64 -0.36 7.90 1.25
C VAL A 64 -0.86 6.78 0.37
N PHE A 65 0.04 6.04 -0.27
CA PHE A 65 -0.28 4.86 -1.07
C PHE A 65 0.11 3.59 -0.32
N VAL A 66 -0.87 2.72 -0.05
CA VAL A 66 -0.69 1.44 0.63
C VAL A 66 -0.79 0.29 -0.36
N HIS A 67 0.25 -0.55 -0.40
CA HIS A 67 0.34 -1.65 -1.36
C HIS A 67 -0.61 -2.80 -1.04
N GLY A 68 -0.89 -3.63 -2.05
CA GLY A 68 -1.64 -4.88 -1.94
C GLY A 68 -0.73 -6.09 -1.69
N GLY A 69 -1.26 -7.28 -1.92
CA GLY A 69 -0.57 -8.55 -1.73
C GLY A 69 -1.20 -9.42 -0.65
N TYR A 70 -2.51 -9.35 -0.49
CA TYR A 70 -3.29 -10.13 0.49
C TYR A 70 -2.73 -10.10 1.92
N TRP A 71 -2.03 -9.03 2.31
CA TRP A 71 -1.34 -8.84 3.60
C TRP A 71 -0.21 -9.85 3.86
N VAL A 72 0.11 -10.74 2.91
CA VAL A 72 1.14 -11.80 3.04
C VAL A 72 2.33 -11.62 2.08
N ALA A 73 2.29 -10.63 1.18
CA ALA A 73 3.30 -10.47 0.15
C ALA A 73 3.56 -9.00 -0.21
N PHE A 74 4.71 -8.79 -0.91
CA PHE A 74 5.19 -7.51 -1.43
C PHE A 74 5.64 -6.51 -0.36
N ASP A 75 6.08 -5.37 -0.83
CA ASP A 75 6.47 -4.19 -0.06
C ASP A 75 6.35 -2.93 -0.93
N LYS A 76 6.67 -1.78 -0.37
CA LYS A 76 6.61 -0.47 -1.04
C LYS A 76 7.41 -0.38 -2.34
N SER A 77 8.50 -1.16 -2.45
CA SER A 77 9.46 -1.03 -3.56
C SER A 77 8.89 -1.42 -4.93
N PHE A 78 7.78 -2.15 -4.96
CA PHE A 78 7.10 -2.53 -6.20
C PHE A 78 6.26 -1.40 -6.82
N TRP A 79 5.97 -0.32 -6.09
CA TRP A 79 4.90 0.62 -6.42
C TRP A 79 5.34 2.06 -6.62
N SER A 80 6.63 2.38 -6.45
CA SER A 80 7.16 3.76 -6.44
C SER A 80 6.76 4.58 -7.67
N HIS A 81 6.65 3.96 -8.85
CA HIS A 81 6.25 4.61 -10.10
C HIS A 81 4.83 5.23 -10.05
N LEU A 82 3.97 4.74 -9.15
CA LEU A 82 2.63 5.32 -8.95
C LEU A 82 2.67 6.69 -8.28
N ALA A 83 3.81 7.10 -7.71
CA ALA A 83 3.98 8.44 -7.18
C ALA A 83 3.98 9.53 -8.28
N ALA A 84 4.30 9.18 -9.51
CA ALA A 84 4.45 10.16 -10.61
C ALA A 84 3.23 11.06 -10.79
N GLY A 85 2.02 10.49 -10.76
CA GLY A 85 0.78 11.26 -10.92
C GLY A 85 0.57 12.31 -9.82
N PRO A 86 0.51 11.94 -8.57
CA PRO A 86 0.35 12.90 -7.46
C PRO A 86 1.47 13.93 -7.41
N LEU A 87 2.72 13.56 -7.65
CA LEU A 87 3.87 14.49 -7.69
C LEU A 87 3.69 15.54 -8.77
N ALA A 88 3.26 15.16 -9.99
CA ALA A 88 2.99 16.09 -11.08
C ALA A 88 1.87 17.08 -10.74
N HIS A 89 1.01 16.73 -9.78
CA HIS A 89 -0.05 17.61 -9.28
C HIS A 89 0.34 18.40 -8.01
N GLY A 90 1.60 18.34 -7.59
CA GLY A 90 2.14 19.08 -6.45
C GLY A 90 1.80 18.46 -5.07
N TRP A 91 1.62 17.16 -4.99
CA TRP A 91 1.43 16.42 -3.74
C TRP A 91 2.70 15.64 -3.39
N SER A 92 3.10 15.64 -2.12
CA SER A 92 4.05 14.64 -1.64
C SER A 92 3.40 13.26 -1.66
N VAL A 93 4.21 12.21 -1.80
CA VAL A 93 3.71 10.83 -1.74
C VAL A 93 4.51 10.04 -0.73
N THR A 94 3.81 9.36 0.17
CA THR A 94 4.40 8.43 1.15
C THR A 94 3.91 7.03 0.85
N MET A 95 4.84 6.08 0.79
CA MET A 95 4.55 4.68 0.53
C MET A 95 5.13 3.81 1.65
N PRO A 96 4.34 3.41 2.65
CA PRO A 96 4.79 2.51 3.69
C PRO A 96 4.82 1.05 3.22
N SER A 97 5.83 0.30 3.66
CA SER A 97 5.74 -1.13 3.88
C SER A 97 5.12 -1.39 5.25
N TYR A 98 4.76 -2.62 5.53
CA TYR A 98 4.21 -3.06 6.81
C TYR A 98 4.57 -4.53 7.04
N ASP A 99 4.47 -5.01 8.28
CA ASP A 99 4.66 -6.41 8.61
C ASP A 99 3.55 -7.26 7.99
N LEU A 100 3.85 -8.50 7.66
CA LEU A 100 2.95 -9.37 6.92
C LEU A 100 2.33 -10.43 7.83
N CYS A 101 1.16 -10.88 7.48
CA CYS A 101 0.60 -12.10 8.02
C CYS A 101 1.47 -13.31 7.57
N PRO A 102 1.61 -14.37 8.38
CA PRO A 102 0.98 -14.59 9.69
C PRO A 102 1.74 -13.97 10.88
N ASP A 103 2.88 -13.28 10.67
CA ASP A 103 3.69 -12.73 11.76
C ASP A 103 2.91 -11.70 12.59
N VAL A 104 1.98 -11.00 11.96
CA VAL A 104 1.06 -10.04 12.58
C VAL A 104 -0.37 -10.23 12.05
N HIS A 105 -1.37 -9.72 12.77
CA HIS A 105 -2.76 -9.70 12.31
C HIS A 105 -3.05 -8.44 11.46
N ILE A 106 -4.11 -8.50 10.61
CA ILE A 106 -4.53 -7.36 9.77
C ILE A 106 -4.83 -6.10 10.62
N SER A 107 -5.32 -6.28 11.84
CA SER A 107 -5.55 -5.17 12.77
C SER A 107 -4.26 -4.46 13.18
N GLU A 108 -3.17 -5.20 13.39
CA GLU A 108 -1.85 -4.65 13.70
C GLU A 108 -1.24 -3.95 12.49
N ILE A 109 -1.42 -4.52 11.29
CA ILE A 109 -1.05 -3.84 10.03
C ILE A 109 -1.77 -2.49 9.91
N THR A 110 -3.07 -2.44 10.24
CA THR A 110 -3.83 -1.19 10.23
C THR A 110 -3.21 -0.13 11.17
N GLN A 111 -2.81 -0.55 12.39
CA GLN A 111 -2.12 0.32 13.34
C GLN A 111 -0.75 0.79 12.85
N GLN A 112 -0.01 -0.08 12.15
CA GLN A 112 1.27 0.29 11.55
C GLN A 112 1.10 1.35 10.45
N ILE A 113 0.06 1.25 9.62
CA ILE A 113 -0.24 2.30 8.63
C ILE A 113 -0.66 3.60 9.31
N GLU A 114 -1.42 3.54 10.40
CA GLU A 114 -1.73 4.71 11.23
C GLU A 114 -0.44 5.38 11.77
N GLU A 115 0.49 4.58 12.28
CA GLU A 115 1.80 5.06 12.76
C GLU A 115 2.61 5.71 11.63
N ALA A 116 2.64 5.10 10.44
CA ALA A 116 3.33 5.65 9.28
C ALA A 116 2.79 7.02 8.85
N MET A 117 1.52 7.32 9.17
CA MET A 117 0.91 8.61 8.86
C MET A 117 1.17 9.66 9.94
N ARG A 118 1.67 9.27 11.12
CA ARG A 118 1.91 10.18 12.24
C ARG A 118 2.99 11.19 11.88
N GLY A 119 2.67 12.45 12.00
CA GLY A 119 3.58 13.55 11.68
C GLY A 119 3.66 13.93 10.19
N LEU A 120 2.94 13.27 9.29
CA LEU A 120 2.82 13.73 7.92
C LEU A 120 2.11 15.09 7.85
N GLN A 121 2.56 15.94 6.95
CA GLN A 121 2.13 17.32 6.86
C GLN A 121 0.97 17.55 5.89
N GLY A 122 0.10 18.51 6.23
CA GLY A 122 -1.02 18.97 5.40
C GLY A 122 -2.20 17.98 5.39
N PRO A 123 -3.18 18.20 4.49
CA PRO A 123 -4.29 17.29 4.32
C PRO A 123 -3.80 15.96 3.75
N LEU A 124 -4.23 14.83 4.36
CA LEU A 124 -3.88 13.49 3.90
C LEU A 124 -4.93 12.98 2.91
N ARG A 125 -4.46 12.37 1.84
CA ARG A 125 -5.28 11.61 0.89
C ARG A 125 -4.77 10.18 0.87
N LEU A 126 -5.62 9.23 1.26
CA LEU A 126 -5.24 7.83 1.32
C LEU A 126 -5.69 7.13 0.06
N THR A 127 -4.82 6.32 -0.51
CA THR A 127 -5.15 5.39 -1.57
C THR A 127 -4.40 4.08 -1.36
N GLY A 128 -4.95 2.99 -1.84
CA GLY A 128 -4.32 1.69 -1.72
C GLY A 128 -4.99 0.69 -2.65
N HIS A 129 -4.24 -0.29 -3.08
CA HIS A 129 -4.71 -1.31 -4.01
C HIS A 129 -5.00 -2.63 -3.27
N SER A 130 -6.10 -3.30 -3.60
CA SER A 130 -6.44 -4.63 -3.08
C SER A 130 -6.46 -4.66 -1.54
N ALA A 131 -5.60 -5.44 -0.89
CA ALA A 131 -5.39 -5.45 0.57
C ALA A 131 -5.06 -4.05 1.12
N GLY A 132 -4.23 -3.27 0.41
CA GLY A 132 -3.96 -1.88 0.76
C GLY A 132 -5.20 -0.99 0.68
N GLY A 133 -6.09 -1.27 -0.29
CA GLY A 133 -7.39 -0.60 -0.40
C GLY A 133 -8.29 -0.87 0.81
N HIS A 134 -8.29 -2.09 1.34
CA HIS A 134 -8.96 -2.42 2.59
C HIS A 134 -8.36 -1.64 3.77
N LEU A 135 -7.02 -1.63 3.90
CA LEU A 135 -6.34 -0.92 5.00
C LEU A 135 -6.68 0.57 5.03
N VAL A 136 -6.60 1.26 3.88
CA VAL A 136 -6.92 2.69 3.83
C VAL A 136 -8.41 2.98 4.09
N ALA A 137 -9.31 2.08 3.70
CA ALA A 137 -10.74 2.24 3.99
C ALA A 137 -11.02 2.21 5.50
N ARG A 138 -10.30 1.38 6.26
CA ARG A 138 -10.40 1.32 7.73
C ARG A 138 -9.97 2.63 8.41
N LEU A 139 -9.12 3.41 7.77
CA LEU A 139 -8.55 4.66 8.29
C LEU A 139 -9.32 5.91 7.85
N ALA A 140 -10.45 5.76 7.14
CA ALA A 140 -11.21 6.88 6.57
C ALA A 140 -11.74 7.86 7.62
N GLY A 141 -11.98 7.42 8.85
CA GLY A 141 -12.47 8.27 9.95
C GLY A 141 -11.39 9.00 10.75
N MET A 142 -10.12 8.85 10.39
CA MET A 142 -9.04 9.47 11.14
C MET A 142 -8.99 11.00 10.95
N PRO A 143 -8.58 11.75 12.00
CA PRO A 143 -8.29 13.17 11.87
C PRO A 143 -7.28 13.44 10.74
N HIS A 144 -7.45 14.56 10.04
CA HIS A 144 -6.60 15.00 8.93
C HIS A 144 -6.70 14.16 7.63
N VAL A 145 -7.44 13.06 7.60
CA VAL A 145 -7.74 12.34 6.36
C VAL A 145 -8.85 13.07 5.61
N ALA A 146 -8.45 13.77 4.54
CA ALA A 146 -9.37 14.57 3.74
C ALA A 146 -10.09 13.76 2.66
N ARG A 147 -9.52 12.64 2.21
CA ARG A 147 -10.11 11.75 1.19
C ARG A 147 -9.49 10.37 1.24
N VAL A 148 -10.31 9.35 0.97
CA VAL A 148 -9.86 7.98 0.77
C VAL A 148 -10.35 7.49 -0.60
N VAL A 149 -9.45 6.87 -1.36
CA VAL A 149 -9.74 6.28 -2.68
C VAL A 149 -9.18 4.85 -2.71
N PRO A 150 -9.96 3.86 -2.26
CA PRO A 150 -9.57 2.46 -2.37
C PRO A 150 -9.62 2.01 -3.85
N ILE A 151 -8.59 1.31 -4.32
CA ILE A 151 -8.50 0.77 -5.68
C ILE A 151 -8.72 -0.73 -5.60
N SER A 152 -9.82 -1.24 -6.17
CA SER A 152 -10.19 -2.65 -6.12
C SER A 152 -9.97 -3.28 -4.74
N PRO A 153 -10.56 -2.71 -3.66
CA PRO A 153 -10.28 -3.17 -2.31
C PRO A 153 -10.84 -4.57 -2.06
N VAL A 154 -10.17 -5.36 -1.22
CA VAL A 154 -10.77 -6.53 -0.60
C VAL A 154 -11.72 -6.03 0.50
N ALA A 155 -12.93 -5.63 0.11
CA ALA A 155 -13.86 -4.91 0.99
C ALA A 155 -14.59 -5.82 1.98
N ASP A 156 -14.92 -7.04 1.57
CA ASP A 156 -15.53 -8.06 2.42
C ASP A 156 -14.54 -9.21 2.63
N LEU A 157 -14.15 -9.45 3.88
CA LEU A 157 -13.23 -10.51 4.26
C LEU A 157 -13.94 -11.85 4.51
N THR A 158 -15.27 -11.85 4.61
CA THR A 158 -16.05 -13.06 4.93
C THR A 158 -15.77 -14.21 3.96
N PRO A 159 -15.68 -14.00 2.63
CA PRO A 159 -15.36 -15.07 1.70
C PRO A 159 -13.97 -15.68 1.90
N LEU A 160 -13.00 -14.91 2.41
CA LEU A 160 -11.64 -15.41 2.66
C LEU A 160 -11.59 -16.47 3.76
N LEU A 161 -12.57 -16.51 4.66
CA LEU A 161 -12.69 -17.56 5.68
C LEU A 161 -12.81 -18.97 5.08
N GLN A 162 -13.20 -19.08 3.81
CA GLN A 162 -13.37 -20.33 3.08
C GLN A 162 -12.16 -20.67 2.18
N THR A 163 -11.09 -19.89 2.24
CA THR A 163 -9.85 -20.10 1.47
C THR A 163 -8.75 -20.70 2.35
N GLN A 164 -7.75 -21.31 1.72
CA GLN A 164 -6.53 -21.75 2.42
C GLN A 164 -5.78 -20.58 3.02
N MET A 165 -5.83 -19.41 2.37
CA MET A 165 -5.22 -18.16 2.84
C MET A 165 -5.70 -17.75 4.24
N ASN A 166 -6.90 -18.16 4.66
CA ASN A 166 -7.43 -17.85 6.00
C ASN A 166 -6.50 -18.34 7.13
N ALA A 167 -5.71 -19.39 6.91
CA ALA A 167 -4.75 -19.87 7.90
C ALA A 167 -3.64 -18.83 8.18
N ASP A 168 -3.25 -18.07 7.18
CA ASP A 168 -2.19 -17.05 7.26
C ASP A 168 -2.72 -15.70 7.77
N LEU A 169 -4.03 -15.43 7.61
CA LEU A 169 -4.65 -14.15 7.94
C LEU A 169 -5.17 -14.02 9.38
N ARG A 170 -5.03 -15.08 10.18
CA ARG A 170 -5.55 -15.15 11.57
C ARG A 170 -4.68 -14.41 12.57
#